data_78d397e04724da4fb40c8d0ed5da9d76
#
_entry.id   78d397e04724da4fb40c8d0ed5da9d76
#
_cell.length_a   1.000
_cell.length_b   1.000
_cell.length_c   1.000
_cell.angle_alpha   90.00
_cell.angle_beta   90.00
_cell.angle_gamma   90.00
#
_symmetry.space_group_name_H-M   'P 1'
#
loop_
_entity.id
_entity.type
_entity.pdbx_description
1 polymer ?
#
loop_
_entity_poly.entity_id
_entity_poly.type
_entity_poly.pdbx_seq_one_letter_code
_entity_poly.pdbx_strand_id
1 'polypeptide(L)'
;NDYGTKYSASTIETFKELGWDYFGGGLNEEDAKKILYKEVNGTKLAFIGYNYYDSMQNNIGPLARNGISGANSYSESKLKEDIAEAKKNADVVITTFQFQECYSYPDGDVIYPICYQPLSIPDQRGTFKKAIDLGADIVVGTQAHQPQTYELYGDGVIFYGLGNLYFDQYIWIGTR
;
A
#
# COMPACT_ATOMS: atom_id res chain seq x y z
N ASN A 1 -2.40 -7.11 -9.64
CA ASN A 1 -3.45 -8.03 -10.13
C ASN A 1 -3.76 -7.83 -11.61
N ASP A 2 -2.72 -7.70 -12.43
CA ASP A 2 -2.83 -7.33 -13.85
C ASP A 2 -3.50 -8.42 -14.70
N TYR A 3 -3.43 -9.66 -14.24
CA TYR A 3 -3.96 -10.82 -14.95
C TYR A 3 -5.26 -11.38 -14.35
N GLY A 4 -5.85 -10.68 -13.38
CA GLY A 4 -7.14 -11.01 -12.77
C GLY A 4 -7.07 -11.94 -11.56
N THR A 5 -8.24 -12.23 -10.99
CA THR A 5 -8.40 -12.88 -9.69
C THR A 5 -7.84 -14.31 -9.63
N LYS A 6 -7.90 -15.06 -10.74
CA LYS A 6 -7.35 -16.42 -10.81
C LYS A 6 -5.84 -16.43 -10.55
N TYR A 7 -5.11 -15.50 -11.16
CA TYR A 7 -3.65 -15.44 -11.00
C TYR A 7 -3.26 -14.83 -9.67
N SER A 8 -4.07 -13.93 -9.13
CA SER A 8 -3.93 -13.43 -7.76
C SER A 8 -4.05 -14.59 -6.75
N ALA A 9 -5.04 -15.46 -6.91
CA ALA A 9 -5.20 -16.64 -6.06
C ALA A 9 -3.98 -17.57 -6.17
N SER A 10 -3.55 -17.90 -7.39
CA SER A 10 -2.38 -18.75 -7.62
C SER A 10 -1.10 -18.17 -6.97
N THR A 11 -0.91 -16.85 -7.03
CA THR A 11 0.23 -16.19 -6.38
C THR A 11 0.19 -16.38 -4.86
N ILE A 12 -0.97 -16.15 -4.24
CA ILE A 12 -1.14 -16.34 -2.78
C ILE A 12 -0.94 -17.81 -2.38
N GLU A 13 -1.46 -18.75 -3.17
CA GLU A 13 -1.27 -20.19 -2.92
C GLU A 13 0.21 -20.55 -3.00
N THR A 14 0.93 -20.08 -4.01
CA THR A 14 2.38 -20.28 -4.14
C THR A 14 3.14 -19.72 -2.93
N PHE A 15 2.80 -18.53 -2.43
CA PHE A 15 3.43 -17.99 -1.24
C PHE A 15 3.19 -18.87 -0.01
N LYS A 16 1.97 -19.38 0.16
CA LYS A 16 1.64 -20.32 1.24
C LYS A 16 2.41 -21.64 1.13
N GLU A 17 2.52 -22.19 -0.07
CA GLU A 17 3.28 -23.43 -0.32
C GLU A 17 4.78 -23.25 -0.03
N LEU A 18 5.33 -22.08 -0.37
CA LEU A 18 6.75 -21.77 -0.11
C LEU A 18 7.01 -21.30 1.33
N GLY A 19 5.98 -21.13 2.15
CA GLY A 19 6.10 -20.59 3.50
C GLY A 19 6.55 -19.12 3.51
N TRP A 20 6.26 -18.37 2.45
CA TRP A 20 6.57 -16.96 2.37
C TRP A 20 5.47 -16.10 2.98
N ASP A 21 5.89 -15.05 3.65
CA ASP A 21 4.96 -14.09 4.19
C ASP A 21 4.40 -13.17 3.11
N TYR A 22 3.16 -12.75 3.33
CA TYR A 22 2.51 -11.75 2.49
C TYR A 22 1.52 -10.93 3.33
N PHE A 23 1.19 -9.76 2.87
CA PHE A 23 0.19 -8.88 3.46
C PHE A 23 -0.44 -7.97 2.41
N GLY A 24 -1.59 -7.39 2.71
CA GLY A 24 -2.29 -6.47 1.81
C GLY A 24 -2.95 -7.14 0.60
N GLY A 25 -3.01 -8.47 0.59
CA GLY A 25 -3.70 -9.27 -0.41
C GLY A 25 -4.02 -10.64 0.13
N GLY A 26 -4.97 -11.36 -0.48
CA GLY A 26 -5.39 -12.67 0.01
C GLY A 26 -6.35 -13.40 -0.92
N LEU A 27 -6.73 -14.63 -0.55
CA LEU A 27 -7.69 -15.46 -1.27
C LEU A 27 -9.13 -14.93 -1.18
N ASN A 28 -9.39 -14.11 -0.19
CA ASN A 28 -10.67 -13.43 0.06
C ASN A 28 -10.42 -12.21 0.93
N GLU A 29 -11.47 -11.46 1.25
CA GLU A 29 -11.36 -10.23 2.05
C GLU A 29 -10.78 -10.48 3.45
N GLU A 30 -11.18 -11.57 4.12
CA GLU A 30 -10.68 -11.91 5.45
C GLU A 30 -9.18 -12.26 5.45
N ASP A 31 -8.69 -12.89 4.37
CA ASP A 31 -7.27 -13.20 4.22
C ASP A 31 -6.47 -11.95 3.84
N ALA A 32 -7.04 -11.08 2.98
CA ALA A 32 -6.36 -9.88 2.49
C ALA A 32 -6.15 -8.79 3.57
N LYS A 33 -7.04 -8.71 4.56
CA LYS A 33 -6.95 -7.72 5.65
C LYS A 33 -6.03 -8.12 6.80
N LYS A 34 -5.49 -9.35 6.78
CA LYS A 34 -4.62 -9.82 7.87
C LYS A 34 -3.40 -8.94 8.04
N ILE A 35 -3.15 -8.57 9.28
CA ILE A 35 -1.93 -7.89 9.68
C ILE A 35 -0.81 -8.92 9.75
N LEU A 36 0.30 -8.66 9.06
CA LEU A 36 1.49 -9.48 9.17
C LEU A 36 2.34 -8.99 10.33
N TYR A 37 2.62 -9.86 11.28
CA TYR A 37 3.53 -9.58 12.39
C TYR A 37 4.87 -10.28 12.18
N LYS A 38 5.96 -9.57 12.42
CA LYS A 38 7.34 -10.07 12.37
C LYS A 38 8.12 -9.56 13.57
N GLU A 39 8.99 -10.40 14.08
CA GLU A 39 9.94 -9.99 15.11
C GLU A 39 11.36 -9.96 14.52
N VAL A 40 12.03 -8.84 14.66
CA VAL A 40 13.40 -8.62 14.17
C VAL A 40 14.22 -8.03 15.30
N ASN A 41 15.21 -8.75 15.77
CA ASN A 41 16.09 -8.34 16.86
C ASN A 41 15.33 -7.89 18.13
N GLY A 42 14.25 -8.58 18.47
CA GLY A 42 13.42 -8.28 19.64
C GLY A 42 12.41 -7.16 19.44
N THR A 43 12.36 -6.55 18.27
CA THR A 43 11.36 -5.53 17.91
C THR A 43 10.24 -6.17 17.10
N LYS A 44 9.01 -6.02 17.54
CA LYS A 44 7.81 -6.50 16.84
C LYS A 44 7.32 -5.48 15.83
N LEU A 45 7.25 -5.88 14.58
CA LEU A 45 6.77 -5.09 13.46
C LEU A 45 5.39 -5.57 13.02
N ALA A 46 4.48 -4.66 12.74
CA ALA A 46 3.20 -4.93 12.09
C ALA A 46 3.19 -4.33 10.69
N PHE A 47 2.81 -5.12 9.68
CA PHE A 47 2.67 -4.66 8.30
C PHE A 47 1.21 -4.73 7.89
N ILE A 48 0.69 -3.63 7.38
CA ILE A 48 -0.67 -3.48 6.88
C ILE A 48 -0.62 -2.91 5.47
N GLY A 49 -1.24 -3.58 4.50
CA GLY A 49 -1.25 -3.12 3.11
C GLY A 49 -2.65 -2.76 2.65
N TYR A 50 -2.78 -1.64 1.93
CA TYR A 50 -4.03 -1.20 1.33
C TYR A 50 -3.86 -0.91 -0.15
N ASN A 51 -4.89 -1.26 -0.90
CA ASN A 51 -5.06 -0.81 -2.27
C ASN A 51 -6.20 0.20 -2.31
N TYR A 52 -5.88 1.40 -2.75
CA TYR A 52 -6.86 2.41 -3.06
C TYR A 52 -7.20 2.33 -4.54
N TYR A 53 -8.33 1.72 -4.84
CA TYR A 53 -8.84 1.61 -6.20
C TYR A 53 -10.29 2.08 -6.22
N ASP A 54 -10.57 3.08 -7.03
CA ASP A 54 -11.92 3.54 -7.23
C ASP A 54 -12.65 2.59 -8.17
N SER A 55 -13.71 1.96 -7.65
CA SER A 55 -14.58 1.08 -8.40
C SER A 55 -15.48 1.81 -9.42
N MET A 56 -15.43 3.14 -9.48
CA MET A 56 -16.28 3.94 -10.39
C MET A 56 -15.96 3.70 -11.87
N GLN A 57 -14.86 3.05 -12.19
CA GLN A 57 -14.49 2.74 -13.57
C GLN A 57 -14.99 1.38 -14.08
N ASN A 58 -16.09 0.85 -13.58
CA ASN A 58 -16.69 -0.42 -14.05
C ASN A 58 -15.72 -1.61 -14.16
N ASN A 59 -14.50 -1.48 -13.73
CA ASN A 59 -13.56 -2.56 -13.62
C ASN A 59 -13.77 -3.18 -12.24
N ILE A 60 -14.07 -4.45 -12.24
CA ILE A 60 -13.99 -5.28 -11.04
C ILE A 60 -12.53 -5.20 -10.60
N GLY A 61 -12.24 -4.19 -9.81
CA GLY A 61 -10.88 -3.86 -9.42
C GLY A 61 -10.20 -5.05 -8.73
N PRO A 62 -8.89 -4.96 -8.54
CA PRO A 62 -8.07 -6.02 -7.96
C PRO A 62 -8.38 -6.29 -6.48
N LEU A 63 -9.50 -5.81 -5.96
CA LEU A 63 -9.86 -5.91 -4.55
C LEU A 63 -10.40 -7.29 -4.18
N ALA A 64 -9.95 -7.80 -3.05
CA ALA A 64 -10.46 -9.00 -2.45
C ALA A 64 -11.91 -8.79 -1.97
N ARG A 65 -12.74 -9.80 -2.17
CA ARG A 65 -14.14 -9.84 -1.76
C ARG A 65 -14.47 -11.22 -1.21
N ASN A 66 -15.72 -11.41 -0.76
CA ASN A 66 -16.18 -12.72 -0.33
C ASN A 66 -15.98 -13.76 -1.45
N GLY A 67 -15.10 -14.72 -1.22
CA GLY A 67 -14.76 -15.78 -2.16
C GLY A 67 -13.93 -15.36 -3.39
N ILE A 68 -13.45 -14.12 -3.44
CA ILE A 68 -12.65 -13.59 -4.56
C ILE A 68 -11.30 -13.10 -4.05
N SER A 69 -10.23 -13.66 -4.63
CA SER A 69 -8.85 -13.26 -4.35
C SER A 69 -8.54 -11.86 -4.88
N GLY A 70 -7.75 -11.10 -4.12
CA GLY A 70 -7.35 -9.75 -4.51
C GLY A 70 -6.62 -9.01 -3.40
N ALA A 71 -6.48 -7.70 -3.61
CA ALA A 71 -5.85 -6.79 -2.67
C ALA A 71 -6.81 -6.35 -1.55
N ASN A 72 -6.25 -5.98 -0.40
CA ASN A 72 -7.00 -5.40 0.69
C ASN A 72 -7.52 -4.01 0.33
N SER A 73 -8.82 -3.80 0.44
CA SER A 73 -9.44 -2.51 0.15
C SER A 73 -9.15 -1.49 1.24
N TYR A 74 -8.92 -0.24 0.84
CA TYR A 74 -8.84 0.87 1.77
C TYR A 74 -10.22 1.39 2.17
N SER A 75 -10.38 1.70 3.44
CA SER A 75 -11.35 2.66 3.96
C SER A 75 -10.82 3.29 5.24
N GLU A 76 -11.30 4.48 5.57
CA GLU A 76 -10.83 5.18 6.77
C GLU A 76 -11.17 4.43 8.07
N SER A 77 -12.34 3.80 8.13
CA SER A 77 -12.73 2.98 9.27
C SER A 77 -11.82 1.77 9.46
N LYS A 78 -11.52 1.05 8.36
CA LYS A 78 -10.57 -0.07 8.40
C LYS A 78 -9.18 0.37 8.83
N LEU A 79 -8.67 1.47 8.26
CA LEU A 79 -7.37 2.01 8.64
C LEU A 79 -7.29 2.24 10.15
N LYS A 80 -8.32 2.86 10.72
CA LYS A 80 -8.39 3.14 12.16
C LYS A 80 -8.41 1.85 13.00
N GLU A 81 -9.23 0.89 12.61
CA GLU A 81 -9.36 -0.38 13.31
C GLU A 81 -8.07 -1.21 13.24
N ASP A 82 -7.50 -1.33 12.05
CA ASP A 82 -6.30 -2.13 11.80
C ASP A 82 -5.07 -1.53 12.53
N ILE A 83 -4.88 -0.21 12.50
CA ILE A 83 -3.78 0.45 13.24
C ILE A 83 -3.99 0.29 14.74
N ALA A 84 -5.20 0.47 15.24
CA ALA A 84 -5.50 0.28 16.66
C ALA A 84 -5.22 -1.16 17.14
N GLU A 85 -5.48 -2.14 16.28
CA GLU A 85 -5.16 -3.55 16.56
C GLU A 85 -3.65 -3.82 16.48
N ALA A 86 -2.98 -3.29 15.44
CA ALA A 86 -1.54 -3.44 15.26
C ALA A 86 -0.76 -2.88 16.46
N LYS A 87 -1.13 -1.71 16.97
CA LYS A 87 -0.47 -1.07 18.13
C LYS A 87 -0.59 -1.82 19.45
N LYS A 88 -1.56 -2.72 19.60
CA LYS A 88 -1.63 -3.59 20.78
C LYS A 88 -0.61 -4.72 20.74
N ASN A 89 -0.15 -5.09 19.54
CA ASN A 89 0.58 -6.33 19.29
C ASN A 89 1.99 -6.10 18.72
N ALA A 90 2.34 -4.86 18.37
CA ALA A 90 3.63 -4.52 17.77
C ALA A 90 4.21 -3.22 18.33
N ASP A 91 5.53 -3.13 18.29
CA ASP A 91 6.30 -1.95 18.68
C ASP A 91 6.34 -0.90 17.58
N VAL A 92 6.32 -1.35 16.31
CA VAL A 92 6.35 -0.49 15.12
C VAL A 92 5.25 -0.92 14.15
N VAL A 93 4.43 0.03 13.72
CA VAL A 93 3.35 -0.16 12.76
C VAL A 93 3.71 0.47 11.42
N ILE A 94 3.76 -0.36 10.38
CA ILE A 94 4.12 0.03 9.01
C ILE A 94 2.87 -0.15 8.14
N THR A 95 2.42 0.93 7.52
CA THR A 95 1.31 0.87 6.57
C THR A 95 1.80 1.12 5.15
N THR A 96 1.33 0.33 4.20
CA THR A 96 1.62 0.53 2.78
C THR A 96 0.35 0.83 2.01
N PHE A 97 0.44 1.77 1.08
CA PHE A 97 -0.69 2.18 0.25
C PHE A 97 -0.32 2.12 -1.22
N GLN A 98 -1.07 1.34 -1.98
CA GLN A 98 -1.06 1.48 -3.42
C GLN A 98 -2.06 2.56 -3.81
N PHE A 99 -1.54 3.75 -4.03
CA PHE A 99 -2.26 4.86 -4.63
C PHE A 99 -2.06 4.84 -6.13
N GLN A 100 -2.94 5.51 -6.85
CA GLN A 100 -2.80 5.66 -8.27
C GLN A 100 -1.53 6.46 -8.61
N GLU A 101 -0.84 6.07 -9.67
CA GLU A 101 0.37 6.76 -10.10
C GLU A 101 0.07 8.20 -10.49
N CYS A 102 0.88 9.11 -10.00
CA CYS A 102 0.85 10.51 -10.39
C CYS A 102 1.83 10.70 -11.56
N TYR A 103 1.31 10.96 -12.74
CA TYR A 103 2.12 11.10 -13.96
C TYR A 103 2.77 12.47 -14.13
N SER A 104 2.41 13.46 -13.36
CA SER A 104 3.04 14.76 -13.42
C SER A 104 4.07 14.89 -12.32
N TYR A 105 5.30 14.96 -12.74
CA TYR A 105 6.42 15.30 -11.89
C TYR A 105 6.53 16.82 -11.93
N PRO A 106 6.34 17.50 -10.82
CA PRO A 106 6.55 18.93 -10.79
C PRO A 106 8.03 19.23 -10.99
N ASP A 107 8.30 20.33 -11.66
CA ASP A 107 9.63 20.89 -11.79
C ASP A 107 10.26 21.06 -10.40
N GLY A 108 11.37 20.47 -10.21
CA GLY A 108 12.42 20.50 -9.20
C GLY A 108 12.12 20.82 -7.72
N ASP A 109 11.13 21.66 -7.43
CA ASP A 109 10.95 22.22 -6.08
C ASP A 109 9.70 21.72 -5.33
N VAL A 110 8.93 20.79 -5.91
CA VAL A 110 7.73 20.32 -5.25
C VAL A 110 8.03 19.12 -4.38
N ILE A 111 7.88 19.33 -3.10
CA ILE A 111 8.19 18.35 -2.05
C ILE A 111 7.19 17.20 -2.02
N TYR A 112 5.97 17.36 -2.57
CA TYR A 112 4.90 16.37 -2.51
C TYR A 112 4.44 15.94 -3.89
N PRO A 113 4.04 14.66 -4.05
CA PRO A 113 3.48 14.21 -5.31
C PRO A 113 2.19 14.98 -5.60
N ILE A 114 2.12 15.56 -6.79
CA ILE A 114 0.92 16.20 -7.29
C ILE A 114 0.23 15.23 -8.24
N CYS A 115 -0.96 14.78 -7.88
CA CYS A 115 -1.80 14.00 -8.77
C CYS A 115 -2.69 14.90 -9.58
N TYR A 116 -2.44 14.99 -10.89
CA TYR A 116 -3.27 15.76 -11.83
C TYR A 116 -4.40 14.95 -12.47
N GLN A 117 -4.55 13.70 -12.10
CA GLN A 117 -5.67 12.92 -12.63
C GLN A 117 -6.97 13.40 -11.96
N PRO A 118 -8.03 13.66 -12.74
CA PRO A 118 -9.33 14.10 -12.22
C PRO A 118 -10.06 12.91 -11.59
N LEU A 119 -9.41 12.20 -10.72
CA LEU A 119 -9.99 11.11 -9.97
C LEU A 119 -10.40 11.66 -8.62
N SER A 120 -11.58 11.28 -8.18
CA SER A 120 -12.08 11.49 -6.82
C SER A 120 -11.25 10.70 -5.80
N ILE A 121 -9.93 10.76 -5.96
CA ILE A 121 -9.00 10.09 -5.06
C ILE A 121 -8.84 10.99 -3.84
N PRO A 122 -8.92 10.42 -2.63
CA PRO A 122 -8.54 11.15 -1.45
C PRO A 122 -7.14 11.71 -1.62
N ASP A 123 -6.92 12.88 -1.11
CA ASP A 123 -5.61 13.49 -0.98
C ASP A 123 -4.62 12.46 -0.41
N GLN A 124 -3.67 12.02 -1.22
CA GLN A 124 -2.66 11.04 -0.81
C GLN A 124 -1.93 11.53 0.45
N ARG A 125 -1.55 12.79 0.47
CA ARG A 125 -0.86 13.39 1.61
C ARG A 125 -1.72 13.38 2.86
N GLY A 126 -2.98 13.77 2.75
CA GLY A 126 -3.92 13.75 3.86
C GLY A 126 -4.17 12.34 4.40
N THR A 127 -4.33 11.36 3.50
CA THR A 127 -4.50 9.96 3.88
C THR A 127 -3.27 9.41 4.61
N PHE A 128 -2.06 9.71 4.12
CA PHE A 128 -0.83 9.24 4.72
C PHE A 128 -0.58 9.88 6.09
N LYS A 129 -0.82 11.18 6.21
CA LYS A 129 -0.77 11.89 7.51
C LYS A 129 -1.77 11.31 8.50
N LYS A 130 -2.98 11.02 8.03
CA LYS A 130 -3.99 10.39 8.88
C LYS A 130 -3.56 9.03 9.40
N ALA A 131 -2.82 8.24 8.64
CA ALA A 131 -2.28 6.98 9.14
C ALA A 131 -1.30 7.22 10.30
N ILE A 132 -0.43 8.24 10.21
CA ILE A 132 0.45 8.64 11.32
C ILE A 132 -0.38 9.13 12.52
N ASP A 133 -1.36 10.01 12.30
CA ASP A 133 -2.24 10.51 13.37
C ASP A 133 -2.99 9.39 14.10
N LEU A 134 -3.29 8.30 13.42
CA LEU A 134 -3.89 7.09 14.00
C LEU A 134 -2.89 6.18 14.71
N GLY A 135 -1.60 6.43 14.55
CA GLY A 135 -0.53 5.74 15.26
C GLY A 135 0.35 4.83 14.42
N ALA A 136 0.32 4.91 13.09
CA ALA A 136 1.35 4.30 12.28
C ALA A 136 2.68 5.03 12.48
N ASP A 137 3.78 4.30 12.55
CA ASP A 137 5.12 4.86 12.69
C ASP A 137 5.77 5.12 11.33
N ILE A 138 5.45 4.27 10.34
CA ILE A 138 5.97 4.37 8.99
C ILE A 138 4.83 4.22 7.99
N VAL A 139 4.75 5.13 7.03
CA VAL A 139 3.82 5.07 5.91
C VAL A 139 4.61 5.00 4.61
N VAL A 140 4.27 4.04 3.75
CA VAL A 140 4.94 3.84 2.46
C VAL A 140 3.92 3.87 1.33
N GLY A 141 4.07 4.84 0.43
CA GLY A 141 3.37 4.86 -0.84
C GLY A 141 4.04 3.90 -1.84
N THR A 142 3.22 3.15 -2.57
CA THR A 142 3.65 2.31 -3.68
C THR A 142 3.02 2.80 -4.98
N GLN A 143 3.22 2.11 -6.09
CA GLN A 143 2.76 2.43 -7.43
C GLN A 143 3.66 3.42 -8.18
N ALA A 144 4.22 4.44 -7.56
CA ALA A 144 5.12 5.36 -8.23
C ALA A 144 6.36 4.63 -8.75
N HIS A 145 6.62 4.73 -10.07
CA HIS A 145 7.77 4.10 -10.72
C HIS A 145 9.07 4.87 -10.50
N GLN A 146 9.01 6.05 -9.90
CA GLN A 146 10.17 6.86 -9.52
C GLN A 146 10.19 7.09 -8.01
N PRO A 147 11.36 7.19 -7.39
CA PRO A 147 11.46 7.61 -6.01
C PRO A 147 10.83 9.01 -5.84
N GLN A 148 9.98 9.12 -4.86
CA GLN A 148 9.36 10.38 -4.46
C GLN A 148 9.93 10.83 -3.11
N THR A 149 9.59 12.03 -2.70
CA THR A 149 10.08 12.59 -1.44
C THR A 149 9.59 11.82 -0.21
N TYR A 150 10.18 12.12 0.92
CA TYR A 150 9.70 11.70 2.24
C TYR A 150 9.32 12.92 3.09
N GLU A 151 8.49 12.72 4.08
CA GLU A 151 8.07 13.75 5.05
C GLU A 151 8.17 13.17 6.46
N LEU A 152 8.79 13.92 7.37
CA LEU A 152 8.67 13.68 8.81
C LEU A 152 7.40 14.38 9.28
N TYR A 153 6.46 13.63 9.86
CA TYR A 153 5.19 14.16 10.29
C TYR A 153 4.77 13.53 11.64
N GLY A 154 4.49 14.37 12.61
CA GLY A 154 4.25 13.88 13.98
C GLY A 154 5.44 13.08 14.49
N ASP A 155 5.16 11.90 15.03
CA ASP A 155 6.20 10.97 15.51
C ASP A 155 6.61 9.92 14.44
N GLY A 156 6.15 10.07 13.20
CA GLY A 156 6.37 9.09 12.15
C GLY A 156 7.03 9.63 10.89
N VAL A 157 7.25 8.72 9.93
CA VAL A 157 7.83 9.05 8.63
C VAL A 157 6.94 8.54 7.50
N ILE A 158 6.77 9.38 6.48
CA ILE A 158 6.02 9.10 5.27
C ILE A 158 6.98 9.05 4.08
N PHE A 159 7.05 7.91 3.39
CA PHE A 159 7.67 7.77 2.09
C PHE A 159 6.58 7.77 1.03
N TYR A 160 6.50 8.79 0.19
CA TYR A 160 5.44 8.94 -0.79
C TYR A 160 5.55 7.96 -1.95
N GLY A 161 6.75 7.51 -2.28
CA GLY A 161 7.02 6.47 -3.26
C GLY A 161 8.49 6.04 -3.20
N LEU A 162 8.73 4.74 -3.22
CA LEU A 162 10.10 4.20 -3.20
C LEU A 162 10.68 4.01 -4.60
N GLY A 163 9.86 4.12 -5.64
CA GLY A 163 10.24 3.81 -7.00
C GLY A 163 10.42 2.31 -7.25
N ASN A 164 10.99 1.97 -8.38
CA ASN A 164 11.27 0.59 -8.74
C ASN A 164 12.58 0.13 -8.10
N LEU A 165 12.56 -1.02 -7.44
CA LEU A 165 13.79 -1.68 -6.97
C LEU A 165 14.57 -2.31 -8.13
N TYR A 166 13.85 -2.98 -9.02
CA TYR A 166 14.38 -3.59 -10.24
C TYR A 166 13.34 -3.51 -11.34
N PHE A 167 13.75 -3.08 -12.54
CA PHE A 167 12.84 -2.94 -13.67
C PHE A 167 13.64 -3.09 -14.96
N ASP A 168 13.30 -4.07 -15.80
CA ASP A 168 14.06 -4.39 -16.99
C ASP A 168 13.42 -3.90 -18.30
N GLN A 169 12.47 -2.97 -18.21
CA GLN A 169 11.88 -2.33 -19.39
C GLN A 169 12.76 -1.16 -19.86
N TYR A 170 13.41 -1.36 -20.98
CA TYR A 170 14.33 -0.38 -21.57
C TYR A 170 13.66 0.84 -22.19
N ILE A 171 12.34 0.86 -22.33
CA ILE A 171 11.59 1.87 -23.09
C ILE A 171 10.99 2.97 -22.19
N TRP A 172 10.98 2.81 -20.88
CA TRP A 172 10.42 3.81 -19.99
C TRP A 172 11.47 4.83 -19.53
N ILE A 173 11.35 6.06 -20.05
CA ILE A 173 12.11 7.21 -19.55
C ILE A 173 11.59 7.51 -18.13
N GLY A 174 12.36 7.21 -17.11
CA GLY A 174 11.98 7.50 -15.72
C GLY A 174 12.06 6.34 -14.76
N THR A 175 12.50 5.17 -15.19
CA THR A 175 12.66 3.98 -14.33
C THR A 175 14.11 3.76 -13.88
N ARG A 176 14.90 4.81 -13.78
CA ARG A 176 16.29 4.74 -13.31
C ARG A 176 16.42 4.94 -11.83
#